data_4254e88aaab38e76054c83c51b8d9676
#
_entry.id   4254e88aaab38e76054c83c51b8d9676
#
_cell.length_a   1.000
_cell.length_b   1.000
_cell.length_c   1.000
_cell.angle_alpha   90.00
_cell.angle_beta   90.00
_cell.angle_gamma   90.00
#
_symmetry.space_group_name_H-M   'P 1'
#
loop_
_entity.id
_entity.type
_entity.pdbx_description
1 polymer ?
#
loop_
_entity_poly.entity_id
_entity_poly.type
_entity_poly.pdbx_seq_one_letter_code
_entity_poly.pdbx_strand_id
1 'polypeptide(L)'
;MEFEAFKMDGLGNDFVIIDQRINSLNLSNDQILKICDRDFIGCDQLIYINKSQKADADVAFFNSDGSRSDACGNGTRCVAYLLSIEKNKKEIEISVSSKILKSKVLNDKDVETIIGTPNLEWNKIPLSKDLDTKNLSLGMIDIDGNKMNGGIAVNVGNPHVVYFCEDIEKINLKKYGPLIENHEVFPEKCNVTIAQKISEQHLSLIHISEPTRPNN
;
A
#
# COMPACT_ATOMS: atom_id res chain seq x y z
N MET A 1 29.95 -2.97 0.67
CA MET A 1 29.38 -1.66 0.30
C MET A 1 28.78 -1.12 1.58
N GLU A 2 29.08 0.12 1.94
CA GLU A 2 28.57 0.79 3.13
C GLU A 2 27.66 1.94 2.68
N PHE A 3 26.49 2.08 3.28
CA PHE A 3 25.52 3.15 2.99
C PHE A 3 24.68 3.46 4.23
N GLU A 4 24.18 4.66 4.30
CA GLU A 4 23.26 5.08 5.36
C GLU A 4 21.80 4.85 4.93
N ALA A 5 20.99 4.38 5.87
CA ALA A 5 19.56 4.17 5.67
C ALA A 5 18.76 4.51 6.92
N PHE A 6 17.52 4.91 6.73
CA PHE A 6 16.57 5.10 7.82
C PHE A 6 15.69 3.85 7.94
N LYS A 7 15.51 3.35 9.17
CA LYS A 7 14.50 2.34 9.47
C LYS A 7 13.29 3.06 10.07
N MET A 8 12.13 2.94 9.41
CA MET A 8 10.90 3.63 9.84
C MET A 8 9.71 2.68 9.82
N ASP A 9 8.69 3.03 10.61
CA ASP A 9 7.41 2.35 10.64
C ASP A 9 6.28 3.36 10.41
N GLY A 10 5.27 2.97 9.63
CA GLY A 10 4.05 3.74 9.41
C GLY A 10 2.82 2.84 9.55
N LEU A 11 2.16 2.85 10.71
CA LEU A 11 0.98 2.03 11.01
C LEU A 11 1.23 0.52 10.90
N GLY A 12 2.38 0.05 11.41
CA GLY A 12 2.78 -1.35 11.39
C GLY A 12 3.40 -1.84 10.07
N ASN A 13 3.50 -0.98 9.07
CA ASN A 13 4.18 -1.25 7.83
C ASN A 13 5.59 -0.64 7.89
N ASP A 14 6.64 -1.45 7.83
CA ASP A 14 8.00 -1.01 8.08
C ASP A 14 8.85 -0.89 6.82
N PHE A 15 9.75 0.08 6.84
CA PHE A 15 10.52 0.50 5.68
C PHE A 15 12.01 0.61 5.98
N VAL A 16 12.82 0.28 4.98
CA VAL A 16 14.21 0.73 4.87
C VAL A 16 14.23 1.83 3.81
N ILE A 17 14.65 3.04 4.20
CA ILE A 17 14.63 4.22 3.33
C ILE A 17 16.08 4.64 3.05
N ILE A 18 16.46 4.72 1.79
CA ILE A 18 17.79 5.10 1.32
C ILE A 18 17.71 6.41 0.55
N ASP A 19 18.42 7.42 1.00
CA ASP A 19 18.51 8.70 0.31
C ASP A 19 19.60 8.67 -0.77
N GLN A 20 19.15 8.71 -2.02
CA GLN A 20 20.04 8.70 -3.19
C GLN A 20 20.24 10.08 -3.83
N ARG A 21 19.77 11.13 -3.19
CA ARG A 21 19.83 12.49 -3.76
C ARG A 21 21.27 13.00 -3.90
N ILE A 22 22.19 12.53 -3.07
CA ILE A 22 23.60 12.92 -3.13
C ILE A 22 24.42 11.80 -3.80
N ASN A 23 24.32 10.59 -3.28
CA ASN A 23 25.08 9.44 -3.77
C ASN A 23 24.09 8.40 -4.33
N SER A 24 24.18 8.14 -5.63
CA SER A 24 23.36 7.10 -6.25
C SER A 24 23.83 5.71 -5.84
N LEU A 25 22.91 4.90 -5.37
CA LEU A 25 23.13 3.51 -4.98
C LEU A 25 22.22 2.60 -5.82
N ASN A 26 22.84 1.83 -6.73
CA ASN A 26 22.10 0.86 -7.54
C ASN A 26 22.22 -0.53 -6.92
N LEU A 27 21.24 -0.91 -6.11
CA LEU A 27 21.16 -2.26 -5.55
C LEU A 27 20.63 -3.23 -6.62
N SER A 28 21.23 -4.41 -6.69
CA SER A 28 20.66 -5.53 -7.45
C SER A 28 19.40 -6.05 -6.75
N ASN A 29 18.58 -6.81 -7.49
CA ASN A 29 17.38 -7.44 -6.93
C ASN A 29 17.73 -8.33 -5.72
N ASP A 30 18.81 -9.12 -5.80
CA ASP A 30 19.26 -9.98 -4.70
C ASP A 30 19.65 -9.17 -3.45
N GLN A 31 20.22 -7.97 -3.64
CA GLN A 31 20.55 -7.10 -2.52
C GLN A 31 19.30 -6.49 -1.88
N ILE A 32 18.29 -6.14 -2.67
CA ILE A 32 16.99 -5.68 -2.16
C ILE A 32 16.32 -6.81 -1.36
N LEU A 33 16.23 -8.01 -1.92
CA LEU A 33 15.71 -9.20 -1.23
C LEU A 33 16.41 -9.41 0.12
N LYS A 34 17.74 -9.35 0.13
CA LYS A 34 18.53 -9.52 1.35
C LYS A 34 18.27 -8.43 2.40
N ILE A 35 18.11 -7.17 1.99
CA ILE A 35 17.79 -6.06 2.91
C ILE A 35 16.40 -6.26 3.50
N CYS A 36 15.42 -6.70 2.70
CA CYS A 36 14.06 -6.93 3.14
C CYS A 36 13.90 -8.22 3.97
N ASP A 37 14.87 -9.13 3.92
CA ASP A 37 14.86 -10.37 4.69
C ASP A 37 14.81 -10.09 6.19
N ARG A 38 13.83 -10.68 6.90
CA ARG A 38 13.61 -10.50 8.33
C ARG A 38 14.76 -11.04 9.20
N ASP A 39 15.53 -11.98 8.67
CA ASP A 39 16.74 -12.52 9.32
C ASP A 39 17.96 -11.63 9.16
N PHE A 40 17.86 -10.54 8.37
CA PHE A 40 18.94 -9.57 8.16
C PHE A 40 18.58 -8.19 8.71
N ILE A 41 18.08 -7.26 7.87
CA ILE A 41 17.55 -5.95 8.33
C ILE A 41 16.05 -6.03 8.50
N GLY A 42 15.38 -6.62 7.52
CA GLY A 42 13.94 -6.86 7.47
C GLY A 42 13.14 -5.59 7.19
N CYS A 43 12.28 -5.61 6.19
CA CYS A 43 11.27 -4.59 5.97
C CYS A 43 10.19 -5.11 5.01
N ASP A 44 9.02 -4.50 5.06
CA ASP A 44 7.96 -4.76 4.09
C ASP A 44 8.31 -4.18 2.73
N GLN A 45 8.91 -2.98 2.73
CA GLN A 45 9.35 -2.33 1.49
C GLN A 45 10.65 -1.55 1.69
N LEU A 46 11.47 -1.51 0.62
CA LEU A 46 12.60 -0.62 0.49
C LEU A 46 12.17 0.63 -0.29
N ILE A 47 12.60 1.80 0.17
CA ILE A 47 12.26 3.09 -0.43
C ILE A 47 13.52 3.83 -0.84
N TYR A 48 13.57 4.31 -2.07
CA TYR A 48 14.57 5.26 -2.52
C TYR A 48 14.02 6.69 -2.56
N ILE A 49 14.77 7.63 -1.99
CA ILE A 49 14.55 9.07 -2.17
C ILE A 49 15.52 9.56 -3.24
N ASN A 50 14.99 10.06 -4.34
CA ASN A 50 15.74 10.55 -5.49
C ASN A 50 15.57 12.07 -5.67
N LYS A 51 16.47 12.70 -6.44
CA LYS A 51 16.30 14.11 -6.85
C LYS A 51 15.03 14.27 -7.69
N SER A 52 14.30 15.34 -7.46
CA SER A 52 13.17 15.76 -8.27
C SER A 52 13.37 17.19 -8.76
N GLN A 53 12.90 17.45 -9.99
CA GLN A 53 12.82 18.82 -10.54
C GLN A 53 11.42 19.45 -10.34
N LYS A 54 10.44 18.65 -9.90
CA LYS A 54 9.02 19.05 -9.84
C LYS A 54 8.43 18.99 -8.42
N ALA A 55 9.15 18.35 -7.48
CA ALA A 55 8.71 18.13 -6.13
C ALA A 55 9.91 18.22 -5.17
N ASP A 56 9.69 18.07 -3.87
CA ASP A 56 10.77 18.03 -2.88
C ASP A 56 11.69 16.85 -3.04
N ALA A 57 11.13 15.71 -3.48
CA ALA A 57 11.85 14.51 -3.88
C ALA A 57 11.01 13.67 -4.86
N ASP A 58 11.67 12.76 -5.58
CA ASP A 58 11.04 11.64 -6.29
C ASP A 58 11.27 10.36 -5.50
N VAL A 59 10.24 9.51 -5.38
CA VAL A 59 10.29 8.33 -4.53
C VAL A 59 9.96 7.08 -5.32
N ALA A 60 10.77 6.03 -5.12
CA ALA A 60 10.55 4.72 -5.67
C ALA A 60 10.40 3.69 -4.55
N PHE A 61 9.35 2.86 -4.63
CA PHE A 61 9.08 1.78 -3.69
C PHE A 61 9.42 0.43 -4.30
N PHE A 62 9.98 -0.46 -3.48
CA PHE A 62 10.28 -1.83 -3.84
C PHE A 62 9.73 -2.76 -2.77
N ASN A 63 8.96 -3.75 -3.19
CA ASN A 63 8.43 -4.78 -2.32
C ASN A 63 9.54 -5.71 -1.82
N SER A 64 9.25 -6.50 -0.80
CA SER A 64 10.20 -7.46 -0.24
C SER A 64 10.66 -8.54 -1.24
N ASP A 65 9.92 -8.75 -2.34
CA ASP A 65 10.31 -9.61 -3.46
C ASP A 65 11.15 -8.90 -4.53
N GLY A 66 11.53 -7.64 -4.30
CA GLY A 66 12.29 -6.81 -5.23
C GLY A 66 11.48 -6.20 -6.38
N SER A 67 10.20 -6.51 -6.50
CA SER A 67 9.32 -5.89 -7.50
C SER A 67 9.06 -4.43 -7.16
N ARG A 68 8.84 -3.60 -8.20
CA ARG A 68 8.47 -2.20 -8.01
C ARG A 68 7.01 -2.09 -7.58
N SER A 69 6.73 -1.18 -6.64
CA SER A 69 5.37 -0.78 -6.25
C SER A 69 5.08 0.65 -6.72
N ASP A 70 3.87 0.87 -7.24
CA ASP A 70 3.47 2.17 -7.80
C ASP A 70 3.02 3.19 -6.76
N ALA A 71 2.65 2.74 -5.56
CA ALA A 71 2.19 3.61 -4.48
C ALA A 71 2.31 2.93 -3.11
N CYS A 72 2.69 3.70 -2.11
CA CYS A 72 2.61 3.31 -0.70
C CYS A 72 2.32 4.54 0.16
N GLY A 73 1.08 4.70 0.61
CA GLY A 73 0.69 5.84 1.45
C GLY A 73 1.44 5.90 2.77
N ASN A 74 1.70 4.74 3.41
CA ASN A 74 2.45 4.65 4.66
C ASN A 74 3.91 5.10 4.45
N GLY A 75 4.58 4.56 3.42
CA GLY A 75 5.95 4.93 3.09
C GLY A 75 6.07 6.40 2.66
N THR A 76 5.10 6.92 1.90
CA THR A 76 5.07 8.35 1.54
C THR A 76 5.03 9.25 2.76
N ARG A 77 4.25 8.90 3.81
CA ARG A 77 4.23 9.67 5.07
C ARG A 77 5.56 9.62 5.81
N CYS A 78 6.24 8.46 5.83
CA CYS A 78 7.57 8.35 6.42
C CYS A 78 8.58 9.25 5.70
N VAL A 79 8.61 9.22 4.37
CA VAL A 79 9.49 10.11 3.59
C VAL A 79 9.14 11.59 3.79
N ALA A 80 7.85 11.94 3.81
CA ALA A 80 7.41 13.31 4.07
C ALA A 80 7.91 13.83 5.42
N TYR A 81 7.86 12.99 6.45
CA TYR A 81 8.38 13.32 7.78
C TYR A 81 9.89 13.60 7.73
N LEU A 82 10.70 12.73 7.12
CA LEU A 82 12.15 12.93 6.98
C LEU A 82 12.48 14.23 6.25
N LEU A 83 11.82 14.47 5.10
CA LEU A 83 12.02 15.70 4.32
C LEU A 83 11.58 16.95 5.07
N SER A 84 10.54 16.86 5.91
CA SER A 84 10.07 17.99 6.69
C SER A 84 11.08 18.46 7.74
N ILE A 85 11.76 17.52 8.37
CA ILE A 85 12.83 17.80 9.33
C ILE A 85 14.01 18.43 8.61
N GLU A 86 14.47 17.81 7.52
CA GLU A 86 15.61 18.29 6.74
C GLU A 86 15.39 19.72 6.21
N LYS A 87 14.21 19.97 5.64
CA LYS A 87 13.88 21.25 4.99
C LYS A 87 13.28 22.28 5.94
N ASN A 88 13.06 21.91 7.20
CA ASN A 88 12.38 22.74 8.20
C ASN A 88 11.05 23.34 7.68
N LYS A 89 10.23 22.50 7.02
CA LYS A 89 8.89 22.88 6.51
C LYS A 89 7.89 21.77 6.71
N LYS A 90 6.62 22.13 6.94
CA LYS A 90 5.55 21.16 7.24
C LYS A 90 4.85 20.59 6.00
N GLU A 91 4.88 21.31 4.89
CA GLU A 91 4.22 20.90 3.65
C GLU A 91 5.27 20.35 2.68
N ILE A 92 5.13 19.10 2.30
CA ILE A 92 6.07 18.35 1.47
C ILE A 92 5.36 17.83 0.23
N GLU A 93 5.95 18.06 -0.92
CA GLU A 93 5.50 17.49 -2.18
C GLU A 93 6.43 16.36 -2.59
N ILE A 94 5.86 15.18 -2.88
CA ILE A 94 6.61 13.98 -3.25
C ILE A 94 6.09 13.48 -4.60
N SER A 95 7.01 13.29 -5.53
CA SER A 95 6.71 12.62 -6.80
C SER A 95 6.79 11.10 -6.63
N VAL A 96 5.72 10.40 -7.02
CA VAL A 96 5.64 8.94 -7.02
C VAL A 96 4.99 8.50 -8.33
N SER A 97 5.66 7.68 -9.14
CA SER A 97 5.13 7.18 -10.43
C SER A 97 4.51 8.30 -11.28
N SER A 98 5.19 9.46 -11.36
CA SER A 98 4.77 10.66 -12.11
C SER A 98 3.57 11.44 -11.51
N LYS A 99 3.03 11.03 -10.35
CA LYS A 99 2.04 11.79 -9.59
C LYS A 99 2.73 12.60 -8.50
N ILE A 100 2.26 13.81 -8.23
CA ILE A 100 2.72 14.62 -7.10
C ILE A 100 1.72 14.45 -5.97
N LEU A 101 2.20 13.88 -4.86
CA LEU A 101 1.46 13.71 -3.62
C LEU A 101 1.82 14.86 -2.67
N LYS A 102 0.80 15.44 -2.04
CA LYS A 102 0.99 16.53 -1.06
C LYS A 102 0.82 15.95 0.33
N SER A 103 1.82 16.15 1.16
CA SER A 103 1.83 15.71 2.55
C SER A 103 1.97 16.90 3.48
N LYS A 104 1.30 16.85 4.63
CA LYS A 104 1.40 17.83 5.71
C LYS A 104 1.79 17.13 7.00
N VAL A 105 2.93 17.51 7.54
CA VAL A 105 3.43 17.01 8.82
C VAL A 105 2.81 17.83 9.94
N LEU A 106 1.93 17.23 10.73
CA LEU A 106 1.24 17.87 11.84
C LEU A 106 2.11 17.91 13.09
N ASN A 107 2.73 16.77 13.40
CA ASN A 107 3.68 16.57 14.50
C ASN A 107 4.60 15.36 14.19
N ASP A 108 5.36 14.88 15.16
CA ASP A 108 6.31 13.77 15.06
C ASP A 108 5.67 12.39 14.79
N LYS A 109 4.35 12.26 14.96
CA LYS A 109 3.60 11.01 14.78
C LYS A 109 2.53 11.09 13.70
N ASP A 110 2.05 12.30 13.39
CA ASP A 110 0.90 12.49 12.50
C ASP A 110 1.30 13.20 11.21
N VAL A 111 1.14 12.50 10.10
CA VAL A 111 1.35 13.01 8.75
C VAL A 111 0.12 12.73 7.90
N GLU A 112 -0.47 13.77 7.35
CA GLU A 112 -1.53 13.67 6.35
C GLU A 112 -0.92 13.62 4.94
N THR A 113 -1.43 12.76 4.08
CA THR A 113 -1.06 12.71 2.66
C THR A 113 -2.30 12.62 1.79
N ILE A 114 -2.40 13.51 0.80
CA ILE A 114 -3.45 13.47 -0.20
C ILE A 114 -3.01 12.50 -1.30
N ILE A 115 -3.64 11.33 -1.35
CA ILE A 115 -3.31 10.28 -2.33
C ILE A 115 -4.14 10.34 -3.61
N GLY A 116 -5.10 11.27 -3.68
CA GLY A 116 -5.99 11.48 -4.83
C GLY A 116 -7.45 11.15 -4.54
N THR A 117 -8.27 11.17 -5.58
CA THR A 117 -9.69 10.83 -5.52
C THR A 117 -9.89 9.36 -5.85
N PRO A 118 -10.64 8.59 -5.03
CA PRO A 118 -10.97 7.22 -5.34
C PRO A 118 -11.76 7.10 -6.65
N ASN A 119 -11.44 6.13 -7.48
CA ASN A 119 -12.21 5.79 -8.68
C ASN A 119 -13.10 4.58 -8.41
N LEU A 120 -14.38 4.71 -8.76
CA LEU A 120 -15.38 3.65 -8.66
C LEU A 120 -15.84 3.14 -10.03
N GLU A 121 -15.32 3.69 -11.13
CA GLU A 121 -15.62 3.22 -12.48
C GLU A 121 -14.88 1.91 -12.76
N TRP A 122 -15.58 0.92 -13.28
CA TRP A 122 -15.03 -0.42 -13.47
C TRP A 122 -13.73 -0.45 -14.30
N ASN A 123 -13.66 0.35 -15.37
CA ASN A 123 -12.48 0.46 -16.23
C ASN A 123 -11.32 1.24 -15.60
N LYS A 124 -11.58 2.01 -14.55
CA LYS A 124 -10.55 2.71 -13.77
C LYS A 124 -10.02 1.86 -12.61
N ILE A 125 -10.77 0.81 -12.22
CA ILE A 125 -10.35 -0.15 -11.18
C ILE A 125 -9.44 -1.26 -11.71
N PRO A 126 -9.16 -1.42 -12.87
CA PRO A 126 -9.38 -2.07 -14.11
C PRO A 126 -10.02 -3.48 -13.97
N LEU A 127 -11.30 -3.54 -13.85
CA LEU A 127 -12.02 -4.81 -13.88
C LEU A 127 -12.05 -5.39 -15.31
N SER A 128 -12.15 -6.71 -15.42
CA SER A 128 -12.19 -7.40 -16.72
C SER A 128 -13.44 -7.12 -17.54
N LYS A 129 -14.52 -6.61 -16.94
CA LYS A 129 -15.80 -6.27 -17.58
C LYS A 129 -16.59 -5.26 -16.77
N ASP A 130 -17.62 -4.66 -17.38
CA ASP A 130 -18.54 -3.75 -16.73
C ASP A 130 -19.38 -4.49 -15.69
N LEU A 131 -19.16 -4.18 -14.42
CA LEU A 131 -19.83 -4.77 -13.26
C LEU A 131 -20.24 -3.65 -12.29
N ASP A 132 -21.24 -3.94 -11.44
CA ASP A 132 -21.56 -3.06 -10.33
C ASP A 132 -20.44 -3.06 -9.29
N THR A 133 -19.61 -2.04 -9.34
CA THR A 133 -18.46 -1.89 -8.46
C THR A 133 -18.83 -1.63 -7.00
N LYS A 134 -20.09 -1.29 -6.72
CA LYS A 134 -20.60 -1.07 -5.35
C LYS A 134 -21.22 -2.31 -4.74
N ASN A 135 -21.39 -3.38 -5.52
CA ASN A 135 -21.97 -4.64 -5.07
C ASN A 135 -21.36 -5.84 -5.81
N LEU A 136 -20.05 -5.99 -5.72
CA LEU A 136 -19.30 -7.04 -6.39
C LEU A 136 -19.40 -8.36 -5.61
N SER A 137 -20.21 -9.30 -6.11
CA SER A 137 -20.42 -10.60 -5.48
C SER A 137 -19.47 -11.64 -6.07
N LEU A 138 -18.42 -11.99 -5.33
CA LEU A 138 -17.36 -12.95 -5.74
C LEU A 138 -17.41 -14.25 -4.94
N GLY A 139 -18.57 -14.59 -4.36
CA GLY A 139 -18.76 -15.89 -3.72
C GLY A 139 -18.14 -16.04 -2.33
N MET A 140 -17.78 -14.94 -1.66
CA MET A 140 -17.31 -15.01 -0.28
C MET A 140 -18.43 -15.45 0.67
N ILE A 141 -18.08 -16.33 1.62
CA ILE A 141 -18.94 -16.77 2.70
C ILE A 141 -18.23 -16.64 4.04
N ASP A 142 -18.97 -16.46 5.14
CA ASP A 142 -18.43 -16.50 6.49
C ASP A 142 -18.15 -17.94 6.96
N ILE A 143 -17.66 -18.10 8.19
CA ILE A 143 -17.36 -19.43 8.76
C ILE A 143 -18.62 -20.26 9.04
N ASP A 144 -19.77 -19.61 9.15
CA ASP A 144 -21.08 -20.23 9.36
C ASP A 144 -21.75 -20.65 8.05
N GLY A 145 -21.11 -20.36 6.89
CA GLY A 145 -21.61 -20.68 5.55
C GLY A 145 -22.55 -19.65 4.93
N ASN A 146 -22.76 -18.50 5.59
CA ASN A 146 -23.61 -17.44 5.06
C ASN A 146 -22.87 -16.65 3.96
N LYS A 147 -23.57 -16.32 2.87
CA LYS A 147 -23.00 -15.48 1.83
C LYS A 147 -22.78 -14.06 2.35
N MET A 148 -21.59 -13.55 2.10
CA MET A 148 -21.26 -12.14 2.32
C MET A 148 -21.99 -11.26 1.30
N ASN A 149 -22.40 -10.07 1.73
CA ASN A 149 -22.84 -9.03 0.79
C ASN A 149 -21.73 -8.71 -0.20
N GLY A 150 -22.11 -8.16 -1.37
CA GLY A 150 -21.14 -7.79 -2.39
C GLY A 150 -20.14 -6.75 -1.89
N GLY A 151 -18.88 -6.90 -2.32
CA GLY A 151 -17.82 -5.97 -1.99
C GLY A 151 -17.89 -4.68 -2.79
N ILE A 152 -17.30 -3.62 -2.27
CA ILE A 152 -17.09 -2.37 -2.98
C ILE A 152 -15.70 -2.39 -3.60
N ALA A 153 -15.65 -2.39 -4.94
CA ALA A 153 -14.39 -2.25 -5.65
C ALA A 153 -14.04 -0.77 -5.85
N VAL A 154 -12.77 -0.43 -5.62
CA VAL A 154 -12.28 0.96 -5.70
C VAL A 154 -10.81 0.98 -6.10
N ASN A 155 -10.39 2.02 -6.84
CA ASN A 155 -8.99 2.28 -7.10
C ASN A 155 -8.57 3.60 -6.42
N VAL A 156 -7.58 3.51 -5.53
CA VAL A 156 -6.95 4.66 -4.83
C VAL A 156 -5.49 4.86 -5.25
N GLY A 157 -5.10 4.23 -6.35
CA GLY A 157 -3.73 4.14 -6.88
C GLY A 157 -3.39 2.72 -7.30
N ASN A 158 -4.06 1.74 -6.69
CA ASN A 158 -4.10 0.32 -7.02
C ASN A 158 -5.52 -0.22 -6.78
N PRO A 159 -5.90 -1.37 -7.35
CA PRO A 159 -7.21 -1.97 -7.17
C PRO A 159 -7.42 -2.50 -5.74
N HIS A 160 -8.58 -2.21 -5.18
CA HIS A 160 -9.04 -2.74 -3.91
C HIS A 160 -10.46 -3.30 -4.02
N VAL A 161 -10.78 -4.27 -3.20
CA VAL A 161 -12.16 -4.65 -2.90
C VAL A 161 -12.36 -4.73 -1.39
N VAL A 162 -13.40 -4.06 -0.90
CA VAL A 162 -13.74 -3.97 0.52
C VAL A 162 -15.07 -4.65 0.77
N TYR A 163 -15.09 -5.66 1.64
CA TYR A 163 -16.30 -6.33 2.12
C TYR A 163 -16.62 -5.86 3.53
N PHE A 164 -17.86 -5.47 3.76
CA PHE A 164 -18.36 -5.13 5.09
C PHE A 164 -19.02 -6.34 5.74
N CYS A 165 -18.72 -6.57 7.01
CA CYS A 165 -19.31 -7.64 7.81
C CYS A 165 -19.68 -7.15 9.22
N GLU A 166 -20.51 -7.93 9.91
CA GLU A 166 -20.88 -7.66 11.31
C GLU A 166 -19.80 -8.09 12.29
N ASP A 167 -19.06 -9.16 11.95
CA ASP A 167 -18.02 -9.73 12.81
C ASP A 167 -16.83 -10.19 11.94
N ILE A 168 -15.72 -9.51 12.11
CA ILE A 168 -14.51 -9.72 11.33
C ILE A 168 -13.85 -11.09 11.63
N GLU A 169 -14.03 -11.60 12.86
CA GLU A 169 -13.48 -12.89 13.29
C GLU A 169 -14.15 -14.08 12.60
N LYS A 170 -15.36 -13.87 12.05
CA LYS A 170 -16.09 -14.88 11.28
C LYS A 170 -15.60 -15.03 9.85
N ILE A 171 -14.63 -14.22 9.41
CA ILE A 171 -14.15 -14.25 8.03
C ILE A 171 -12.79 -14.93 7.95
N ASN A 172 -12.73 -16.05 7.24
CA ASN A 172 -11.46 -16.72 6.95
C ASN A 172 -10.74 -16.04 5.77
N LEU A 173 -10.10 -14.89 6.05
CA LEU A 173 -9.41 -14.11 5.03
C LEU A 173 -8.23 -14.87 4.41
N LYS A 174 -7.54 -15.73 5.17
CA LYS A 174 -6.47 -16.60 4.63
C LYS A 174 -6.96 -17.55 3.54
N LYS A 175 -8.22 -17.97 3.62
CA LYS A 175 -8.86 -18.84 2.61
C LYS A 175 -9.38 -18.02 1.43
N TYR A 176 -10.16 -16.97 1.69
CA TYR A 176 -10.87 -16.22 0.65
C TYR A 176 -10.04 -15.11 0.01
N GLY A 177 -9.12 -14.51 0.74
CA GLY A 177 -8.28 -13.42 0.23
C GLY A 177 -7.56 -13.78 -1.07
N PRO A 178 -6.77 -14.87 -1.12
CA PRO A 178 -6.09 -15.29 -2.35
C PRO A 178 -7.04 -15.66 -3.51
N LEU A 179 -8.23 -16.17 -3.21
CA LEU A 179 -9.23 -16.49 -4.24
C LEU A 179 -9.81 -15.25 -4.89
N ILE A 180 -10.03 -14.19 -4.09
CA ILE A 180 -10.57 -12.91 -4.57
C ILE A 180 -9.48 -12.08 -5.23
N GLU A 181 -8.30 -12.01 -4.62
CA GLU A 181 -7.13 -11.34 -5.18
C GLU A 181 -6.81 -11.79 -6.60
N ASN A 182 -6.88 -13.12 -6.85
CA ASN A 182 -6.57 -13.73 -8.13
C ASN A 182 -7.83 -14.03 -8.97
N HIS A 183 -8.97 -13.47 -8.61
CA HIS A 183 -10.21 -13.70 -9.34
C HIS A 183 -10.16 -13.06 -10.73
N GLU A 184 -10.74 -13.73 -11.76
CA GLU A 184 -10.74 -13.27 -13.17
C GLU A 184 -11.30 -11.86 -13.38
N VAL A 185 -12.10 -11.37 -12.45
CA VAL A 185 -12.63 -9.99 -12.45
C VAL A 185 -11.51 -8.97 -12.24
N PHE A 186 -10.41 -9.34 -11.58
CA PHE A 186 -9.26 -8.49 -11.33
C PHE A 186 -8.02 -8.97 -12.11
N PRO A 187 -7.89 -8.67 -13.39
CA PRO A 187 -6.76 -9.12 -14.22
C PRO A 187 -5.40 -8.62 -13.72
N GLU A 188 -5.38 -7.47 -13.05
CA GLU A 188 -4.19 -6.87 -12.42
C GLU A 188 -4.10 -7.20 -10.93
N LYS A 189 -4.92 -8.17 -10.44
CA LYS A 189 -5.11 -8.49 -9.02
C LYS A 189 -5.74 -7.34 -8.24
N CYS A 190 -6.02 -7.55 -6.95
CA CYS A 190 -6.53 -6.51 -6.07
C CYS A 190 -6.15 -6.76 -4.62
N ASN A 191 -6.12 -5.71 -3.82
CA ASN A 191 -6.06 -5.81 -2.38
C ASN A 191 -7.43 -6.14 -1.81
N VAL A 192 -7.50 -7.14 -0.93
CA VAL A 192 -8.75 -7.60 -0.32
C VAL A 192 -8.82 -7.13 1.13
N THR A 193 -9.85 -6.36 1.45
CA THR A 193 -10.07 -5.82 2.79
C THR A 193 -11.43 -6.28 3.32
N ILE A 194 -11.47 -6.72 4.57
CA ILE A 194 -12.69 -6.93 5.33
C ILE A 194 -12.81 -5.82 6.35
N ALA A 195 -13.96 -5.19 6.42
CA ALA A 195 -14.25 -4.07 7.30
C ALA A 195 -15.44 -4.39 8.21
N GLN A 196 -15.29 -4.11 9.50
CA GLN A 196 -16.36 -4.16 10.48
C GLN A 196 -16.61 -2.75 11.02
N LYS A 197 -17.87 -2.28 10.96
CA LYS A 197 -18.25 -1.01 11.57
C LYS A 197 -18.44 -1.20 13.07
N ILE A 198 -17.53 -0.66 13.87
CA ILE A 198 -17.62 -0.67 15.33
C ILE A 198 -18.50 0.49 15.82
N SER A 199 -18.37 1.66 15.21
CA SER A 199 -19.20 2.86 15.48
C SER A 199 -19.25 3.77 14.27
N GLU A 200 -19.94 4.91 14.35
CA GLU A 200 -20.01 5.91 13.27
C GLU A 200 -18.62 6.49 12.88
N GLN A 201 -17.66 6.43 13.78
CA GLN A 201 -16.30 6.99 13.58
C GLN A 201 -15.21 5.94 13.70
N HIS A 202 -15.56 4.64 13.79
CA HIS A 202 -14.59 3.58 14.01
C HIS A 202 -14.87 2.35 13.14
N LEU A 203 -13.91 2.01 12.28
CA LEU A 203 -13.88 0.77 11.53
C LEU A 203 -12.74 -0.11 12.05
N SER A 204 -13.00 -1.40 12.20
CA SER A 204 -11.96 -2.43 12.34
C SER A 204 -11.71 -3.04 10.98
N LEU A 205 -10.45 -3.24 10.62
CA LEU A 205 -10.05 -3.74 9.31
C LEU A 205 -9.08 -4.91 9.45
N ILE A 206 -9.29 -5.94 8.63
CA ILE A 206 -8.25 -6.92 8.29
C ILE A 206 -8.08 -6.91 6.77
N HIS A 207 -6.84 -7.02 6.30
CA HIS A 207 -6.59 -7.00 4.87
C HIS A 207 -5.44 -7.94 4.50
N ILE A 208 -5.47 -8.39 3.26
CA ILE A 208 -4.30 -8.89 2.56
C ILE A 208 -3.83 -7.73 1.70
N SER A 209 -2.72 -7.13 2.09
CA SER A 209 -2.05 -6.11 1.29
C SER A 209 -0.91 -6.78 0.56
N GLU A 210 -0.97 -6.74 -0.75
CA GLU A 210 -0.05 -7.29 -1.73
C GLU A 210 0.15 -8.81 -1.68
N PRO A 211 0.19 -9.46 -2.86
CA PRO A 211 0.45 -10.87 -2.92
C PRO A 211 1.85 -11.13 -2.38
N THR A 212 1.94 -11.78 -1.22
CA THR A 212 3.10 -12.61 -0.96
C THR A 212 3.13 -13.62 -2.10
N ARG A 213 3.92 -13.33 -3.16
CA ARG A 213 4.14 -14.31 -4.21
C ARG A 213 4.64 -15.58 -3.55
N PRO A 214 4.07 -16.75 -3.84
CA PRO A 214 4.64 -17.99 -3.32
C PRO A 214 6.07 -18.05 -3.80
N ASN A 215 6.99 -18.28 -2.87
CA ASN A 215 8.35 -18.69 -3.21
C ASN A 215 8.24 -19.96 -4.04
N ASN A 216 8.47 -19.89 -5.33
CA ASN A 216 8.75 -21.03 -6.17
C ASN A 216 10.24 -21.33 -6.11
#